data_6995085fe0545c6aa92ad0afca0271b6
#
_entry.id   6995085fe0545c6aa92ad0afca0271b6
#
_cell.length_a   1.000
_cell.length_b   1.000
_cell.length_c   1.000
_cell.angle_alpha   90.00
_cell.angle_beta   90.00
_cell.angle_gamma   90.00
#
_symmetry.space_group_name_H-M   'P 1'
#
loop_
_entity.id
_entity.type
_entity.pdbx_description
1 polymer ?
#
loop_
_entity_poly.entity_id
_entity_poly.type
_entity_poly.pdbx_seq_one_letter_code
_entity_poly.pdbx_strand_id
1 'polypeptide(L)'
;MISKIISFISGIIFGVGLSVSNMINPEKVLGFLDLFGQWDPSLIFVMMGAIIVSAPVFFLFRNKNKPLFADNFTIPTLKSIDKNLIIGSGTFGIGWGMVGFCPGPAISSLALLNAYSVFFVLSMLGGFLLTKLVNKIIVVPQ
;
A
#
# COMPACT_ATOMS: atom_id res chain seq x y z
N MET A 1 21.44 13.42 4.35
CA MET A 1 20.44 14.33 4.94
C MET A 1 19.36 14.71 3.93
N ILE A 2 19.70 15.09 2.71
CA ILE A 2 18.78 15.49 1.63
C ILE A 2 17.71 14.40 1.36
N SER A 3 18.09 13.14 1.27
CA SER A 3 17.15 12.02 1.04
C SER A 3 16.04 11.94 2.10
N LYS A 4 16.37 12.18 3.38
CA LYS A 4 15.36 12.16 4.47
C LYS A 4 14.35 13.31 4.34
N ILE A 5 14.83 14.50 3.94
CA ILE A 5 13.97 15.67 3.73
C ILE A 5 13.02 15.41 2.55
N ILE A 6 13.52 14.88 1.45
CA ILE A 6 12.70 14.54 0.28
C ILE A 6 11.66 13.49 0.62
N SER A 7 12.04 12.44 1.37
CA SER A 7 11.08 11.43 1.81
C SER A 7 9.99 12.02 2.71
N PHE A 8 10.35 12.94 3.59
CA PHE A 8 9.39 13.62 4.46
C PHE A 8 8.40 14.49 3.66
N ILE A 9 8.90 15.30 2.72
CA ILE A 9 8.07 16.14 1.84
C ILE A 9 7.14 15.25 1.00
N SER A 10 7.67 14.18 0.42
CA SER A 10 6.87 13.22 -0.37
C SER A 10 5.77 12.58 0.47
N GLY A 11 6.06 12.24 1.73
CA GLY A 11 5.07 11.71 2.67
C GLY A 11 3.96 12.72 2.98
N ILE A 12 4.30 14.01 3.16
CA ILE A 12 3.29 15.07 3.36
C ILE A 12 2.39 15.20 2.13
N ILE A 13 2.97 15.29 0.93
CA ILE A 13 2.21 15.42 -0.33
C ILE A 13 1.28 14.21 -0.51
N PHE A 14 1.77 13.00 -0.22
CA PHE A 14 0.98 11.78 -0.28
C PHE A 14 -0.17 11.81 0.72
N GLY A 15 0.08 12.19 1.98
CA GLY A 15 -0.95 12.30 3.02
C GLY A 15 -2.04 13.32 2.69
N VAL A 16 -1.65 14.48 2.14
CA VAL A 16 -2.59 15.49 1.64
C VAL A 16 -3.43 14.91 0.49
N GLY A 17 -2.82 14.22 -0.45
CA GLY A 17 -3.52 13.55 -1.55
C GLY A 17 -4.56 12.54 -1.05
N LEU A 18 -4.23 11.72 -0.05
CA LEU A 18 -5.15 10.77 0.57
C LEU A 18 -6.32 11.47 1.27
N SER A 19 -6.06 12.60 1.92
CA SER A 19 -7.11 13.38 2.59
C SER A 19 -8.07 14.04 1.60
N VAL A 20 -7.54 14.66 0.54
CA VAL A 20 -8.33 15.31 -0.52
C VAL A 20 -9.17 14.31 -1.30
N SER A 21 -8.61 13.13 -1.60
CA SER A 21 -9.33 12.05 -2.30
C SER A 21 -10.34 11.31 -1.42
N ASN A 22 -10.43 11.64 -0.14
CA ASN A 22 -11.26 10.97 0.86
C ASN A 22 -10.96 9.45 1.00
N MET A 23 -9.76 9.03 0.62
CA MET A 23 -9.33 7.62 0.72
C MET A 23 -9.03 7.16 2.15
N ILE A 24 -9.04 8.09 3.09
CA ILE A 24 -8.94 7.80 4.54
C ILE A 24 -10.24 7.14 5.04
N ASN A 25 -11.38 7.35 4.34
CA ASN A 25 -12.65 6.74 4.70
C ASN A 25 -12.81 5.36 4.05
N PRO A 26 -12.95 4.27 4.84
CA PRO A 26 -13.17 2.91 4.32
C PRO A 26 -14.41 2.78 3.43
N GLU A 27 -15.45 3.57 3.69
CA GLU A 27 -16.70 3.54 2.91
C GLU A 27 -16.47 3.83 1.42
N LYS A 28 -15.47 4.66 1.07
CA LYS A 28 -15.11 4.91 -0.32
C LYS A 28 -14.59 3.66 -1.03
N VAL A 29 -13.79 2.86 -0.34
CA VAL A 29 -13.25 1.61 -0.89
C VAL A 29 -14.34 0.54 -0.95
N LEU A 30 -15.18 0.43 0.10
CA LEU A 30 -16.31 -0.51 0.11
C LEU A 30 -17.34 -0.15 -0.96
N GLY A 31 -17.65 1.14 -1.17
CA GLY A 31 -18.54 1.60 -2.24
C GLY A 31 -18.00 1.27 -3.64
N PHE A 32 -16.69 1.28 -3.83
CA PHE A 32 -16.05 0.82 -5.07
C PHE A 32 -16.15 -0.69 -5.26
N LEU A 33 -16.06 -1.48 -4.20
CA LEU A 33 -16.15 -2.95 -4.23
C LEU A 33 -17.60 -3.44 -4.33
N ASP A 34 -18.57 -2.60 -4.02
CA ASP A 34 -20.00 -2.93 -4.07
C ASP A 34 -20.56 -2.85 -5.52
N LEU A 35 -20.11 -3.79 -6.36
CA LEU A 35 -20.50 -3.86 -7.77
C LEU A 35 -22.00 -4.13 -8.00
N PHE A 36 -22.70 -4.66 -7.01
CA PHE A 36 -24.12 -5.03 -7.11
C PHE A 36 -25.05 -4.04 -6.39
N GLY A 37 -24.50 -3.08 -5.63
CA GLY A 37 -25.26 -2.04 -4.93
C GLY A 37 -25.07 -0.65 -5.53
N GLN A 38 -24.74 0.33 -4.69
CA GLN A 38 -24.47 1.72 -5.13
C GLN A 38 -22.98 1.89 -5.45
N TRP A 39 -22.57 1.41 -6.62
CA TRP A 39 -21.19 1.45 -7.05
C TRP A 39 -20.64 2.88 -7.21
N ASP A 40 -19.55 3.18 -6.52
CA ASP A 40 -18.83 4.46 -6.61
C ASP A 40 -17.52 4.31 -7.41
N PRO A 41 -17.47 4.76 -8.67
CA PRO A 41 -16.28 4.64 -9.52
C PRO A 41 -15.17 5.65 -9.18
N SER A 42 -15.34 6.52 -8.18
CA SER A 42 -14.39 7.60 -7.86
C SER A 42 -12.97 7.11 -7.60
N LEU A 43 -12.83 5.90 -7.05
CA LEU A 43 -11.54 5.27 -6.79
C LEU A 43 -10.73 5.00 -8.08
N ILE A 44 -11.40 4.70 -9.20
CA ILE A 44 -10.73 4.50 -10.50
C ILE A 44 -10.01 5.78 -10.93
N PHE A 45 -10.65 6.93 -10.79
CA PHE A 45 -10.04 8.21 -11.18
C PHE A 45 -8.82 8.55 -10.32
N VAL A 46 -8.86 8.25 -9.03
CA VAL A 46 -7.70 8.44 -8.15
C VAL A 46 -6.54 7.52 -8.54
N MET A 47 -6.83 6.24 -8.80
CA MET A 47 -5.82 5.28 -9.25
C MET A 47 -5.25 5.63 -10.62
N MET A 48 -6.09 6.04 -11.58
CA MET A 48 -5.63 6.49 -12.90
C MET A 48 -4.73 7.72 -12.78
N GLY A 49 -5.12 8.71 -11.99
CA GLY A 49 -4.31 9.90 -11.74
C GLY A 49 -2.93 9.55 -11.18
N ALA A 50 -2.89 8.63 -10.19
CA ALA A 50 -1.62 8.16 -9.64
C ALA A 50 -0.74 7.46 -10.70
N ILE A 51 -1.33 6.63 -11.57
CA ILE A 51 -0.60 5.94 -12.65
C ILE A 51 -0.10 6.94 -13.69
N ILE A 52 -0.93 7.87 -14.14
CA ILE A 52 -0.57 8.89 -15.13
C ILE A 52 0.65 9.71 -14.68
N VAL A 53 0.75 10.01 -13.40
CA VAL A 53 1.89 10.76 -12.86
C VAL A 53 3.10 9.86 -12.60
N SER A 54 2.90 8.68 -12.02
CA SER A 54 4.01 7.81 -11.58
C SER A 54 4.65 7.03 -12.73
N ALA A 55 3.87 6.57 -13.72
CA ALA A 55 4.40 5.73 -14.80
C ALA A 55 5.44 6.47 -15.66
N PRO A 56 5.23 7.70 -16.16
CA PRO A 56 6.24 8.41 -16.94
C PRO A 56 7.54 8.61 -16.15
N VAL A 57 7.43 8.99 -14.87
CA VAL A 57 8.59 9.15 -13.99
C VAL A 57 9.34 7.84 -13.84
N PHE A 58 8.63 6.75 -13.56
CA PHE A 58 9.25 5.43 -13.43
C PHE A 58 9.96 4.99 -14.73
N PHE A 59 9.33 5.16 -15.89
CA PHE A 59 9.94 4.79 -17.18
C PHE A 59 11.17 5.63 -17.51
N LEU A 60 11.16 6.93 -17.21
CA LEU A 60 12.30 7.83 -17.44
C LEU A 60 13.50 7.49 -16.55
N PHE A 61 13.25 7.10 -15.29
CA PHE A 61 14.32 6.83 -14.33
C PHE A 61 14.79 5.38 -14.31
N ARG A 62 13.96 4.43 -14.73
CA ARG A 62 14.29 2.99 -14.75
C ARG A 62 15.55 2.66 -15.55
N ASN A 63 15.78 3.41 -16.65
CA ASN A 63 16.92 3.19 -17.55
C ASN A 63 18.19 3.94 -17.12
N LYS A 64 18.15 4.69 -16.02
CA LYS A 64 19.34 5.35 -15.48
C LYS A 64 20.12 4.39 -14.61
N ASN A 65 21.45 4.47 -14.68
CA ASN A 65 22.36 3.59 -13.94
C ASN A 65 22.32 3.81 -12.42
N LYS A 66 21.87 5.00 -11.98
CA LYS A 66 21.80 5.36 -10.55
C LYS A 66 20.59 6.22 -10.25
N PRO A 67 19.96 6.08 -9.07
CA PRO A 67 18.97 7.01 -8.57
C PRO A 67 19.64 8.37 -8.26
N LEU A 68 18.83 9.44 -8.18
CA LEU A 68 19.35 10.79 -7.94
C LEU A 68 19.98 10.98 -6.54
N PHE A 69 19.51 10.20 -5.54
CA PHE A 69 19.87 10.38 -4.13
C PHE A 69 20.24 9.06 -3.43
N ALA A 70 20.56 7.99 -4.20
CA ALA A 70 21.04 6.71 -3.67
C ALA A 70 22.09 6.12 -4.62
N ASP A 71 22.85 5.17 -4.14
CA ASP A 71 23.98 4.58 -4.89
C ASP A 71 23.52 3.57 -5.93
N ASN A 72 22.44 2.82 -5.66
CA ASN A 72 21.96 1.75 -6.51
C ASN A 72 20.42 1.68 -6.53
N PHE A 73 19.86 1.19 -7.65
CA PHE A 73 18.48 0.78 -7.73
C PHE A 73 18.33 -0.64 -7.16
N THR A 74 17.42 -0.80 -6.20
CA THR A 74 17.03 -2.11 -5.69
C THR A 74 15.73 -2.53 -6.39
N ILE A 75 15.86 -3.09 -7.59
CA ILE A 75 14.72 -3.58 -8.37
C ILE A 75 14.58 -5.08 -8.11
N PRO A 76 13.40 -5.58 -7.72
CA PRO A 76 13.17 -7.00 -7.55
C PRO A 76 13.42 -7.76 -8.86
N THR A 77 14.24 -8.80 -8.82
CA THR A 77 14.58 -9.63 -9.98
C THR A 77 13.77 -10.92 -10.05
N LEU A 78 13.06 -11.27 -8.98
CA LEU A 78 12.24 -12.47 -8.91
C LEU A 78 11.04 -12.33 -9.86
N LYS A 79 11.02 -13.20 -10.88
CA LYS A 79 9.94 -13.28 -11.88
C LYS A 79 9.03 -14.49 -11.69
N SER A 80 9.39 -15.39 -10.80
CA SER A 80 8.63 -16.61 -10.55
C SER A 80 7.44 -16.34 -9.64
N ILE A 81 6.28 -16.77 -10.09
CA ILE A 81 5.05 -16.77 -9.27
C ILE A 81 5.10 -18.08 -8.47
N ASP A 82 5.36 -17.97 -7.18
CA ASP A 82 5.38 -19.11 -6.27
C ASP A 82 4.04 -19.26 -5.51
N LYS A 83 3.87 -20.41 -4.86
CA LYS A 83 2.66 -20.71 -4.09
C LYS A 83 2.45 -19.73 -2.93
N ASN A 84 3.54 -19.26 -2.32
CA ASN A 84 3.48 -18.33 -1.19
C ASN A 84 2.95 -16.96 -1.63
N LEU A 85 3.34 -16.51 -2.82
CA LEU A 85 2.83 -15.28 -3.41
C LEU A 85 1.32 -15.39 -3.68
N ILE A 86 0.84 -16.50 -4.25
CA ILE A 86 -0.57 -16.71 -4.55
C ILE A 86 -1.40 -16.76 -3.25
N ILE A 87 -0.96 -17.54 -2.27
CA ILE A 87 -1.67 -17.64 -0.98
C ILE A 87 -1.65 -16.30 -0.24
N GLY A 88 -0.50 -15.63 -0.20
CA GLY A 88 -0.36 -14.33 0.47
C GLY A 88 -1.22 -13.24 -0.16
N SER A 89 -1.22 -13.14 -1.50
CA SER A 89 -2.04 -12.15 -2.21
C SER A 89 -3.54 -12.45 -2.09
N GLY A 90 -3.94 -13.73 -2.13
CA GLY A 90 -5.32 -14.15 -1.91
C GLY A 90 -5.81 -13.82 -0.50
N THR A 91 -5.02 -14.14 0.52
CA THR A 91 -5.34 -13.81 1.92
C THR A 91 -5.44 -12.31 2.15
N PHE A 92 -4.49 -11.56 1.58
CA PHE A 92 -4.53 -10.08 1.63
C PHE A 92 -5.78 -9.54 0.94
N GLY A 93 -6.11 -10.04 -0.26
CA GLY A 93 -7.28 -9.60 -1.03
C GLY A 93 -8.60 -9.84 -0.30
N ILE A 94 -8.76 -11.00 0.34
CA ILE A 94 -9.93 -11.30 1.16
C ILE A 94 -10.03 -10.33 2.34
N GLY A 95 -8.96 -10.16 3.11
CA GLY A 95 -8.93 -9.25 4.25
C GLY A 95 -9.21 -7.79 3.85
N TRP A 96 -8.62 -7.33 2.76
CA TRP A 96 -8.84 -6.00 2.23
C TRP A 96 -10.28 -5.80 1.74
N GLY A 97 -10.83 -6.76 1.01
CA GLY A 97 -12.21 -6.72 0.52
C GLY A 97 -13.26 -6.70 1.64
N MET A 98 -12.98 -7.37 2.77
CA MET A 98 -13.89 -7.36 3.93
C MET A 98 -13.85 -6.05 4.72
N VAL A 99 -12.69 -5.41 4.82
CA VAL A 99 -12.50 -4.22 5.69
C VAL A 99 -12.58 -2.92 4.87
N GLY A 100 -12.22 -2.95 3.59
CA GLY A 100 -12.20 -1.77 2.73
C GLY A 100 -11.14 -0.73 3.12
N PHE A 101 -10.15 -1.08 3.96
CA PHE A 101 -9.18 -0.14 4.48
C PHE A 101 -7.77 -0.51 4.03
N CYS A 102 -7.14 0.40 3.24
CA CYS A 102 -5.77 0.19 2.78
C CYS A 102 -4.75 0.53 3.87
N PRO A 103 -3.61 -0.18 3.93
CA PRO A 103 -2.56 0.07 4.93
C PRO A 103 -2.03 1.51 4.96
N GLY A 104 -1.86 2.15 3.81
CA GLY A 104 -1.38 3.53 3.70
C GLY A 104 -2.33 4.55 4.35
N PRO A 105 -3.59 4.64 3.88
CA PRO A 105 -4.63 5.44 4.51
C PRO A 105 -4.84 5.13 5.99
N ALA A 106 -4.74 3.86 6.40
CA ALA A 106 -4.88 3.46 7.80
C ALA A 106 -3.79 4.10 8.69
N ILE A 107 -2.54 4.09 8.24
CA ILE A 107 -1.44 4.74 8.96
C ILE A 107 -1.64 6.27 8.98
N SER A 108 -2.05 6.88 7.87
CA SER A 108 -2.31 8.31 7.80
C SER A 108 -3.46 8.74 8.72
N SER A 109 -4.50 7.91 8.84
CA SER A 109 -5.66 8.17 9.69
C SER A 109 -5.38 8.04 11.20
N LEU A 110 -4.23 7.47 11.60
CA LEU A 110 -3.80 7.49 13.01
C LEU A 110 -3.67 8.92 13.55
N ALA A 111 -3.34 9.88 12.69
CA ALA A 111 -3.27 11.29 13.08
C ALA A 111 -4.63 11.85 13.54
N LEU A 112 -5.74 11.25 13.12
CA LEU A 112 -7.10 11.61 13.54
C LEU A 112 -7.51 10.96 14.87
N LEU A 113 -6.65 10.14 15.48
CA LEU A 113 -6.88 9.41 16.74
C LEU A 113 -8.18 8.60 16.75
N ASN A 114 -8.62 8.13 15.58
CA ASN A 114 -9.82 7.31 15.47
C ASN A 114 -9.52 5.90 15.97
N ALA A 115 -10.35 5.40 16.89
CA ALA A 115 -10.19 4.07 17.49
C ALA A 115 -10.16 2.96 16.43
N TYR A 116 -10.98 3.04 15.38
CA TYR A 116 -11.00 2.04 14.29
C TYR A 116 -9.66 1.94 13.57
N SER A 117 -9.01 3.09 13.29
CA SER A 117 -7.69 3.11 12.63
C SER A 117 -6.61 2.51 13.52
N VAL A 118 -6.67 2.77 14.82
CA VAL A 118 -5.73 2.20 15.79
C VAL A 118 -5.88 0.68 15.86
N PHE A 119 -7.11 0.17 16.00
CA PHE A 119 -7.37 -1.27 16.01
C PHE A 119 -6.96 -1.95 14.71
N PHE A 120 -7.24 -1.33 13.57
CA PHE A 120 -6.83 -1.85 12.28
C PHE A 120 -5.30 -1.97 12.17
N VAL A 121 -4.56 -0.92 12.51
CA VAL A 121 -3.10 -0.92 12.43
C VAL A 121 -2.49 -1.92 13.41
N LEU A 122 -3.02 -2.03 14.62
CA LEU A 122 -2.59 -3.05 15.59
C LEU A 122 -2.84 -4.48 15.06
N SER A 123 -4.00 -4.72 14.47
CA SER A 123 -4.34 -6.02 13.86
C SER A 123 -3.42 -6.33 12.66
N MET A 124 -3.10 -5.33 11.83
CA MET A 124 -2.17 -5.45 10.71
C MET A 124 -0.76 -5.82 11.20
N LEU A 125 -0.27 -5.15 12.24
CA LEU A 125 1.03 -5.46 12.85
C LEU A 125 1.03 -6.86 13.47
N GLY A 126 -0.05 -7.24 14.15
CA GLY A 126 -0.24 -8.59 14.69
C GLY A 126 -0.20 -9.66 13.60
N GLY A 127 -0.90 -9.45 12.48
CA GLY A 127 -0.86 -10.34 11.32
C GLY A 127 0.55 -10.46 10.72
N PHE A 128 1.27 -9.35 10.61
CA PHE A 128 2.66 -9.35 10.13
C PHE A 128 3.60 -10.13 11.06
N LEU A 129 3.47 -9.98 12.38
CA LEU A 129 4.24 -10.74 13.35
C LEU A 129 3.89 -12.24 13.30
N LEU A 130 2.61 -12.56 13.17
CA LEU A 130 2.13 -13.93 13.05
C LEU A 130 2.70 -14.62 11.82
N THR A 131 2.66 -13.99 10.65
CA THR A 131 3.25 -14.55 9.42
C THR A 131 4.76 -14.75 9.57
N LYS A 132 5.47 -13.85 10.23
CA LYS A 132 6.91 -13.99 10.51
C LYS A 132 7.19 -15.19 11.41
N LEU A 133 6.35 -15.42 12.44
CA LEU A 133 6.47 -16.58 13.33
C LEU A 133 6.15 -17.89 12.60
N VAL A 134 5.05 -17.91 11.83
CA VAL A 134 4.64 -19.07 11.04
C VAL A 134 5.73 -19.45 10.02
N ASN A 135 6.28 -18.48 9.30
CA ASN A 135 7.37 -18.73 8.37
C ASN A 135 8.63 -19.26 9.05
N LYS A 136 8.92 -18.82 10.28
CA LYS A 136 10.05 -19.34 11.06
C LYS A 136 9.84 -20.79 11.49
N ILE A 137 8.58 -21.21 11.69
CA ILE A 137 8.22 -22.56 12.16
C ILE A 137 8.05 -23.55 10.99
N ILE A 138 7.41 -23.11 9.89
CA ILE A 138 7.02 -23.98 8.77
C ILE A 138 8.09 -24.00 7.66
N VAL A 139 8.77 -22.89 7.40
CA VAL A 139 9.85 -22.83 6.41
C VAL A 139 11.13 -23.26 7.08
N VAL A 140 11.46 -24.54 6.88
CA VAL A 140 12.79 -25.13 7.14
C VAL A 140 13.87 -24.20 6.57
N PRO A 141 15.01 -24.00 7.27
CA PRO A 141 16.04 -23.05 6.86
C PRO A 141 16.60 -23.40 5.49
N GLN A 142 16.55 -22.40 4.61
CA GLN A 142 17.39 -22.39 3.39
C GLN A 142 18.80 -21.99 3.76
#